data_7752a62e824ca3ac243511cbf1bb4142
#
_entry.id   7752a62e824ca3ac243511cbf1bb4142
#
_cell.length_a   1.000
_cell.length_b   1.000
_cell.length_c   1.000
_cell.angle_alpha   90.00
_cell.angle_beta   90.00
_cell.angle_gamma   90.00
#
_symmetry.space_group_name_H-M   'P 1'
#
loop_
_entity.id
_entity.type
_entity.pdbx_description
1 polymer ?
#
loop_
_entity_poly.entity_id
_entity_poly.type
_entity_poly.pdbx_seq_one_letter_code
_entity_poly.pdbx_strand_id
1 'polypeptide(L)'
;MSKDFLMNFLILWKKFIITYNDLMTIYALSTGPGISGVAIIRVSGEDTKKVIKLLTNRAVPEPRVATLRKISKLNTSELIDEGIILWFPGPESYTGEDMAEFHIHGSKAVIDALHHSISQIKNCRLADPGEFTKLAFQNGKINLLKAESIADLISAETEIQRQQAIKIMNGKSADKFNSL
;
A
#
# COMPACT_ATOMS: atom_id res chain seq x y z
N MET A 1 -25.07 12.10 33.18
CA MET A 1 -23.84 12.21 32.35
C MET A 1 -24.06 13.34 31.37
N SER A 2 -23.29 14.43 31.44
CA SER A 2 -23.55 15.64 30.64
C SER A 2 -23.28 15.37 29.15
N LYS A 3 -24.05 16.06 28.26
CA LYS A 3 -23.82 15.98 26.81
C LYS A 3 -22.39 16.33 26.41
N ASP A 4 -21.74 17.21 27.14
CA ASP A 4 -20.36 17.65 26.92
C ASP A 4 -19.35 16.57 27.24
N PHE A 5 -19.60 15.74 28.25
CA PHE A 5 -18.75 14.58 28.56
C PHE A 5 -18.78 13.52 27.47
N LEU A 6 -19.97 13.21 26.94
CA LEU A 6 -20.16 12.28 25.82
C LEU A 6 -19.49 12.79 24.53
N MET A 7 -19.64 14.08 24.25
CA MET A 7 -19.05 14.71 23.08
C MET A 7 -17.52 14.70 23.14
N ASN A 8 -16.94 15.07 24.27
CA ASN A 8 -15.48 15.02 24.48
C ASN A 8 -14.93 13.59 24.43
N PHE A 9 -15.65 12.62 25.00
CA PHE A 9 -15.29 11.20 24.92
C PHE A 9 -15.32 10.70 23.48
N LEU A 10 -16.33 11.05 22.68
CA LEU A 10 -16.43 10.68 21.26
C LEU A 10 -15.32 11.32 20.41
N ILE A 11 -14.94 12.57 20.71
CA ILE A 11 -13.84 13.25 20.00
C ILE A 11 -12.51 12.59 20.34
N LEU A 12 -12.25 12.30 21.63
CA LEU A 12 -11.04 11.60 22.07
C LEU A 12 -10.97 10.18 21.51
N TRP A 13 -12.10 9.45 21.52
CA TRP A 13 -12.22 8.11 20.96
C TRP A 13 -11.98 8.10 19.45
N LYS A 14 -12.55 9.06 18.72
CA LYS A 14 -12.34 9.23 17.28
C LYS A 14 -10.89 9.57 16.96
N LYS A 15 -10.25 10.44 17.75
CA LYS A 15 -8.84 10.79 17.64
C LYS A 15 -7.93 9.59 17.96
N PHE A 16 -8.27 8.79 18.98
CA PHE A 16 -7.56 7.56 19.35
C PHE A 16 -7.65 6.50 18.25
N ILE A 17 -8.85 6.26 17.68
CA ILE A 17 -9.04 5.32 16.58
C ILE A 17 -8.27 5.76 15.32
N ILE A 18 -8.29 7.04 14.99
CA ILE A 18 -7.54 7.59 13.85
C ILE A 18 -6.03 7.35 14.08
N THR A 19 -5.51 7.72 15.26
CA THR A 19 -4.09 7.53 15.59
C THR A 19 -3.69 6.06 15.62
N TYR A 20 -4.55 5.15 16.10
CA TYR A 20 -4.28 3.72 16.15
C TYR A 20 -4.27 3.08 14.75
N ASN A 21 -5.20 3.49 13.88
CA ASN A 21 -5.24 3.03 12.48
C ASN A 21 -4.03 3.55 11.66
N ASP A 22 -3.56 4.77 11.95
CA ASP A 22 -2.40 5.36 11.28
C ASP A 22 -1.08 4.66 11.66
N LEU A 23 -1.04 3.90 12.77
CA LEU A 23 0.12 3.11 13.21
C LEU A 23 0.11 1.67 12.68
N MET A 24 -0.95 1.24 11.99
CA MET A 24 -1.04 -0.14 11.48
C MET A 24 -0.37 -0.27 10.11
N THR A 25 0.37 -1.34 9.94
CA THR A 25 0.85 -1.77 8.64
C THR A 25 -0.33 -2.20 7.78
N ILE A 26 -0.45 -1.62 6.60
CA ILE A 26 -1.53 -1.92 5.65
C ILE A 26 -1.04 -2.80 4.51
N TYR A 27 -1.93 -3.63 3.97
CA TYR A 27 -1.63 -4.45 2.79
C TYR A 27 -2.86 -4.54 1.88
N ALA A 28 -2.63 -4.65 0.57
CA ALA A 28 -3.68 -4.92 -0.41
C ALA A 28 -3.13 -5.51 -1.71
N LEU A 29 -4.02 -6.14 -2.47
CA LEU A 29 -3.80 -6.44 -3.88
C LEU A 29 -3.72 -5.11 -4.65
N SER A 30 -2.61 -4.87 -5.33
CA SER A 30 -2.35 -3.63 -6.09
C SER A 30 -2.50 -3.80 -7.60
N THR A 31 -2.69 -5.02 -8.07
CA THR A 31 -3.06 -5.33 -9.48
C THR A 31 -4.57 -5.42 -9.62
N GLY A 32 -5.07 -5.28 -10.85
CA GLY A 32 -6.48 -5.48 -11.15
C GLY A 32 -6.97 -6.87 -10.73
N PRO A 33 -8.28 -7.03 -10.43
CA PRO A 33 -8.86 -8.32 -10.10
C PRO A 33 -8.89 -9.24 -11.31
N GLY A 34 -8.76 -10.56 -11.05
CA GLY A 34 -8.86 -11.57 -12.10
C GLY A 34 -7.65 -12.51 -12.14
N ILE A 35 -7.76 -13.55 -12.97
CA ILE A 35 -6.67 -14.51 -13.18
C ILE A 35 -5.60 -13.84 -14.06
N SER A 36 -4.37 -13.83 -13.58
CA SER A 36 -3.23 -13.23 -14.29
C SER A 36 -1.94 -14.01 -14.04
N GLY A 37 -0.94 -13.83 -14.90
CA GLY A 37 0.38 -14.43 -14.69
C GLY A 37 1.08 -13.87 -13.45
N VAL A 38 0.80 -12.61 -13.08
CA VAL A 38 1.40 -11.93 -11.93
C VAL A 38 0.33 -11.14 -11.17
N ALA A 39 0.35 -11.26 -9.85
CA ALA A 39 -0.37 -10.38 -8.93
C ALA A 39 0.62 -9.73 -7.97
N ILE A 40 0.36 -8.50 -7.56
CA ILE A 40 1.21 -7.75 -6.64
C ILE A 40 0.43 -7.46 -5.37
N ILE A 41 0.91 -7.99 -4.24
CA ILE A 41 0.42 -7.58 -2.93
C ILE A 41 1.42 -6.58 -2.35
N ARG A 42 0.94 -5.38 -2.08
CA ARG A 42 1.70 -4.29 -1.47
C ARG A 42 1.47 -4.27 0.03
N VAL A 43 2.54 -4.01 0.78
CA VAL A 43 2.54 -3.84 2.24
C VAL A 43 3.24 -2.52 2.55
N SER A 44 2.69 -1.70 3.46
CA SER A 44 3.30 -0.43 3.91
C SER A 44 3.08 -0.23 5.41
N GLY A 45 4.11 0.18 6.12
CA GLY A 45 4.10 0.48 7.56
C GLY A 45 5.28 -0.11 8.31
N GLU A 46 5.31 0.12 9.63
CA GLU A 46 6.43 -0.25 10.51
C GLU A 46 6.72 -1.75 10.54
N ASP A 47 5.69 -2.60 10.49
CA ASP A 47 5.83 -4.05 10.55
C ASP A 47 6.18 -4.70 9.18
N THR A 48 6.41 -3.90 8.11
CA THR A 48 6.73 -4.44 6.76
C THR A 48 7.93 -5.40 6.76
N LYS A 49 9.01 -5.06 7.46
CA LYS A 49 10.18 -5.94 7.61
C LYS A 49 9.85 -7.26 8.29
N LYS A 50 8.95 -7.21 9.28
CA LYS A 50 8.49 -8.39 9.99
C LYS A 50 7.61 -9.27 9.10
N VAL A 51 6.73 -8.68 8.29
CA VAL A 51 5.93 -9.39 7.28
C VAL A 51 6.84 -10.16 6.33
N ILE A 52 7.85 -9.51 5.75
CA ILE A 52 8.83 -10.17 4.87
C ILE A 52 9.49 -11.36 5.57
N LYS A 53 10.04 -11.15 6.77
CA LYS A 53 10.76 -12.19 7.51
C LYS A 53 9.88 -13.39 7.85
N LEU A 54 8.65 -13.14 8.31
CA LEU A 54 7.73 -14.19 8.73
C LEU A 54 7.25 -15.03 7.52
N LEU A 55 6.97 -14.41 6.39
CA LEU A 55 6.45 -15.12 5.21
C LEU A 55 7.55 -15.83 4.41
N THR A 56 8.80 -15.38 4.52
CA THR A 56 9.88 -15.96 3.71
C THR A 56 10.87 -16.80 4.51
N ASN A 57 10.81 -16.74 5.86
CA ASN A 57 11.82 -17.31 6.77
C ASN A 57 13.25 -16.87 6.41
N ARG A 58 13.42 -15.65 5.87
CA ARG A 58 14.71 -15.08 5.43
C ARG A 58 14.83 -13.64 5.90
N ALA A 59 16.06 -13.13 5.91
CA ALA A 59 16.33 -11.71 6.12
C ALA A 59 15.65 -10.86 5.03
N VAL A 60 15.35 -9.60 5.35
CA VAL A 60 14.86 -8.61 4.39
C VAL A 60 15.85 -8.49 3.23
N PRO A 61 15.41 -8.50 1.96
CA PRO A 61 16.30 -8.37 0.81
C PRO A 61 16.94 -6.97 0.75
N GLU A 62 17.93 -6.81 -0.11
CA GLU A 62 18.51 -5.51 -0.41
C GLU A 62 17.42 -4.56 -0.96
N PRO A 63 17.48 -3.26 -0.58
CA PRO A 63 16.50 -2.27 -1.06
C PRO A 63 16.46 -2.19 -2.59
N ARG A 64 15.25 -2.24 -3.16
CA ARG A 64 14.99 -2.10 -4.61
C ARG A 64 15.62 -3.18 -5.49
N VAL A 65 16.07 -4.28 -4.89
CA VAL A 65 16.60 -5.44 -5.64
C VAL A 65 15.51 -6.50 -5.72
N ALA A 66 15.17 -6.90 -6.94
CA ALA A 66 14.22 -7.98 -7.20
C ALA A 66 14.81 -9.31 -6.70
N THR A 67 14.22 -9.87 -5.66
CA THR A 67 14.78 -11.04 -4.98
C THR A 67 13.78 -12.19 -4.98
N LEU A 68 14.12 -13.28 -5.65
CA LEU A 68 13.29 -14.50 -5.66
C LEU A 68 13.27 -15.14 -4.27
N ARG A 69 12.07 -15.46 -3.76
CA ARG A 69 11.84 -16.05 -2.44
C ARG A 69 10.69 -17.04 -2.47
N LYS A 70 10.82 -18.09 -1.68
CA LYS A 70 9.69 -18.93 -1.29
C LYS A 70 8.88 -18.19 -0.25
N ILE A 71 7.57 -18.16 -0.44
CA ILE A 71 6.59 -17.52 0.43
C ILE A 71 5.76 -18.63 1.05
N SER A 72 5.74 -18.72 2.36
CA SER A 72 5.08 -19.80 3.09
C SER A 72 3.98 -19.25 4.01
N LYS A 73 3.02 -20.08 4.35
CA LYS A 73 2.00 -19.74 5.36
C LYS A 73 2.67 -19.44 6.70
N LEU A 74 2.04 -18.53 7.44
CA LEU A 74 2.49 -18.17 8.78
C LEU A 74 2.46 -19.41 9.70
N ASN A 75 3.50 -19.57 10.53
CA ASN A 75 3.64 -20.65 11.52
C ASN A 75 3.66 -22.09 10.94
N THR A 76 3.74 -22.23 9.64
CA THR A 76 3.88 -23.53 8.98
C THR A 76 5.01 -23.47 7.94
N SER A 77 5.46 -24.61 7.45
CA SER A 77 6.40 -24.67 6.32
C SER A 77 5.69 -24.87 4.99
N GLU A 78 4.35 -24.76 4.97
CA GLU A 78 3.57 -24.94 3.76
C GLU A 78 3.82 -23.79 2.78
N LEU A 79 4.31 -24.14 1.60
CA LEU A 79 4.60 -23.18 0.52
C LEU A 79 3.27 -22.63 -0.04
N ILE A 80 3.15 -21.30 -0.09
CA ILE A 80 2.10 -20.61 -0.81
C ILE A 80 2.49 -20.44 -2.27
N ASP A 81 3.70 -19.86 -2.50
CA ASP A 81 4.20 -19.55 -3.82
C ASP A 81 5.71 -19.32 -3.81
N GLU A 82 6.31 -19.23 -4.99
CA GLU A 82 7.66 -18.75 -5.17
C GLU A 82 7.60 -17.50 -6.06
N GLY A 83 7.96 -16.36 -5.50
CA GLY A 83 7.77 -15.07 -6.15
C GLY A 83 8.89 -14.08 -5.87
N ILE A 84 8.80 -12.91 -6.50
CA ILE A 84 9.77 -11.83 -6.33
C ILE A 84 9.30 -10.92 -5.20
N ILE A 85 10.23 -10.57 -4.31
CA ILE A 85 10.01 -9.56 -3.30
C ILE A 85 10.86 -8.35 -3.61
N LEU A 86 10.22 -7.19 -3.62
CA LEU A 86 10.86 -5.89 -3.65
C LEU A 86 10.64 -5.20 -2.32
N TRP A 87 11.71 -4.64 -1.75
CA TRP A 87 11.61 -3.86 -0.53
C TRP A 87 12.09 -2.42 -0.76
N PHE A 88 11.32 -1.48 -0.22
CA PHE A 88 11.53 -0.04 -0.33
C PHE A 88 11.57 0.56 1.08
N PRO A 89 12.77 0.84 1.63
CA PRO A 89 12.85 1.50 2.94
C PRO A 89 12.29 2.91 2.89
N GLY A 90 11.60 3.31 3.97
CA GLY A 90 11.25 4.69 4.19
C GLY A 90 12.49 5.54 4.49
N PRO A 91 12.47 6.85 4.22
CA PRO A 91 11.37 7.60 3.60
C PRO A 91 11.32 7.51 2.06
N GLU A 92 12.24 6.80 1.42
CA GLU A 92 12.38 6.73 -0.04
C GLU A 92 11.49 5.64 -0.68
N SER A 93 10.25 5.53 -0.21
CA SER A 93 9.19 4.67 -0.75
C SER A 93 8.05 5.50 -1.32
N TYR A 94 7.05 4.87 -1.93
CA TYR A 94 5.85 5.54 -2.45
C TYR A 94 5.05 6.21 -1.33
N THR A 95 4.84 5.52 -0.21
CA THR A 95 4.08 6.03 0.94
C THR A 95 4.90 6.90 1.89
N GLY A 96 6.24 6.86 1.79
CA GLY A 96 7.15 7.45 2.77
C GLY A 96 7.46 6.55 3.97
N GLU A 97 6.80 5.39 4.08
CA GLU A 97 7.04 4.38 5.11
C GLU A 97 7.88 3.23 4.56
N ASP A 98 8.29 2.29 5.42
CA ASP A 98 8.81 1.00 4.94
C ASP A 98 7.74 0.29 4.11
N MET A 99 8.08 -0.10 2.88
CA MET A 99 7.13 -0.70 1.94
C MET A 99 7.72 -1.94 1.27
N ALA A 100 6.89 -2.94 1.00
CA ALA A 100 7.26 -4.11 0.23
C ALA A 100 6.21 -4.46 -0.83
N GLU A 101 6.66 -5.10 -1.88
CA GLU A 101 5.79 -5.71 -2.90
C GLU A 101 6.14 -7.18 -3.04
N PHE A 102 5.09 -8.02 -2.96
CA PHE A 102 5.15 -9.45 -3.20
C PHE A 102 4.55 -9.70 -4.58
N HIS A 103 5.40 -10.02 -5.55
CA HIS A 103 5.02 -10.39 -6.91
C HIS A 103 4.85 -11.90 -6.96
N ILE A 104 3.61 -12.34 -6.99
CA ILE A 104 3.19 -13.74 -6.90
C ILE A 104 2.39 -14.15 -8.15
N HIS A 105 2.10 -15.43 -8.32
CA HIS A 105 1.17 -15.87 -9.36
C HIS A 105 -0.25 -15.39 -9.05
N GLY A 106 -0.92 -14.86 -10.07
CA GLY A 106 -2.23 -14.18 -9.96
C GLY A 106 -3.41 -15.14 -9.89
N SER A 107 -3.31 -16.29 -9.21
CA SER A 107 -4.46 -17.14 -8.93
C SER A 107 -5.17 -16.68 -7.66
N LYS A 108 -6.50 -16.81 -7.64
CA LYS A 108 -7.30 -16.48 -6.45
C LYS A 108 -6.81 -17.22 -5.21
N ALA A 109 -6.45 -18.50 -5.33
CA ALA A 109 -6.00 -19.33 -4.22
C ALA A 109 -4.69 -18.81 -3.60
N VAL A 110 -3.72 -18.38 -4.42
CA VAL A 110 -2.45 -17.81 -3.96
C VAL A 110 -2.67 -16.45 -3.28
N ILE A 111 -3.47 -15.58 -3.90
CA ILE A 111 -3.81 -14.26 -3.35
C ILE A 111 -4.50 -14.41 -2.00
N ASP A 112 -5.54 -15.24 -1.91
CA ASP A 112 -6.30 -15.46 -0.67
C ASP A 112 -5.41 -16.07 0.44
N ALA A 113 -4.55 -17.03 0.11
CA ALA A 113 -3.63 -17.65 1.06
C ALA A 113 -2.61 -16.64 1.62
N LEU A 114 -2.08 -15.76 0.78
CA LEU A 114 -1.15 -14.72 1.22
C LEU A 114 -1.86 -13.64 2.04
N HIS A 115 -3.03 -13.17 1.60
CA HIS A 115 -3.87 -12.23 2.38
C HIS A 115 -4.21 -12.80 3.76
N HIS A 116 -4.64 -14.08 3.83
CA HIS A 116 -4.93 -14.74 5.09
C HIS A 116 -3.70 -14.80 6.00
N SER A 117 -2.52 -15.13 5.45
CA SER A 117 -1.29 -15.20 6.23
C SER A 117 -0.90 -13.82 6.79
N ILE A 118 -0.99 -12.75 5.98
CA ILE A 118 -0.67 -11.40 6.45
C ILE A 118 -1.68 -10.92 7.51
N SER A 119 -2.98 -11.24 7.35
CA SER A 119 -4.02 -10.84 8.32
C SER A 119 -3.82 -11.40 9.73
N GLN A 120 -3.07 -12.49 9.88
CA GLN A 120 -2.72 -13.08 11.16
C GLN A 120 -1.54 -12.41 11.86
N ILE A 121 -0.83 -11.55 11.16
CA ILE A 121 0.30 -10.79 11.73
C ILE A 121 -0.26 -9.60 12.52
N LYS A 122 0.09 -9.53 13.79
CA LYS A 122 -0.34 -8.43 14.67
C LYS A 122 0.04 -7.07 14.05
N ASN A 123 -0.85 -6.10 14.16
CA ASN A 123 -0.77 -4.74 13.61
C ASN A 123 -0.79 -4.68 12.07
N CYS A 124 -1.20 -5.74 11.39
CA CYS A 124 -1.44 -5.73 9.95
C CYS A 124 -2.94 -5.75 9.67
N ARG A 125 -3.40 -4.92 8.73
CA ARG A 125 -4.79 -4.89 8.27
C ARG A 125 -4.89 -4.67 6.77
N LEU A 126 -6.02 -5.04 6.19
CA LEU A 126 -6.32 -4.72 4.81
C LEU A 126 -6.43 -3.19 4.64
N ALA A 127 -5.85 -2.68 3.58
CA ALA A 127 -5.93 -1.26 3.23
C ALA A 127 -7.32 -0.90 2.72
N ASP A 128 -7.77 0.31 3.04
CA ASP A 128 -8.94 0.90 2.40
C ASP A 128 -8.62 1.32 0.96
N PRO A 129 -9.63 1.43 0.07
CA PRO A 129 -9.42 1.93 -1.28
C PRO A 129 -8.70 3.29 -1.29
N GLY A 130 -7.61 3.39 -2.04
CA GLY A 130 -6.80 4.61 -2.16
C GLY A 130 -5.89 4.93 -0.97
N GLU A 131 -5.82 4.07 0.05
CA GLU A 131 -5.11 4.38 1.29
C GLU A 131 -3.60 4.56 1.11
N PHE A 132 -2.94 3.79 0.24
CA PHE A 132 -1.52 4.01 -0.08
C PHE A 132 -1.26 5.41 -0.65
N THR A 133 -2.15 5.92 -1.50
CA THR A 133 -2.05 7.27 -2.08
C THR A 133 -2.34 8.33 -1.01
N LYS A 134 -3.29 8.06 -0.10
CA LYS A 134 -3.56 8.92 1.06
C LYS A 134 -2.33 9.04 1.96
N LEU A 135 -1.66 7.93 2.29
CA LEU A 135 -0.43 7.94 3.08
C LEU A 135 0.69 8.71 2.35
N ALA A 136 0.85 8.51 1.03
CA ALA A 136 1.82 9.26 0.24
C ALA A 136 1.57 10.78 0.30
N PHE A 137 0.30 11.20 0.27
CA PHE A 137 -0.08 12.61 0.44
C PHE A 137 0.19 13.10 1.86
N GLN A 138 -0.22 12.37 2.90
CA GLN A 138 -0.02 12.72 4.30
C GLN A 138 1.47 12.86 4.65
N ASN A 139 2.31 12.00 4.10
CA ASN A 139 3.77 12.01 4.28
C ASN A 139 4.50 12.97 3.33
N GLY A 140 3.78 13.84 2.61
CA GLY A 140 4.34 14.87 1.74
C GLY A 140 5.09 14.33 0.51
N LYS A 141 4.88 13.06 0.13
CA LYS A 141 5.52 12.46 -1.06
C LYS A 141 4.87 12.92 -2.35
N ILE A 142 3.59 13.24 -2.31
CA ILE A 142 2.79 13.76 -3.42
C ILE A 142 1.87 14.89 -2.93
N ASN A 143 1.50 15.80 -3.81
CA ASN A 143 0.46 16.79 -3.54
C ASN A 143 -0.92 16.27 -4.00
N LEU A 144 -2.00 16.99 -3.65
CA LEU A 144 -3.37 16.58 -3.96
C LEU A 144 -3.59 16.44 -5.47
N LEU A 145 -3.10 17.40 -6.26
CA LEU A 145 -3.25 17.37 -7.73
C LEU A 145 -2.60 16.15 -8.36
N LYS A 146 -1.44 15.72 -7.83
CA LYS A 146 -0.77 14.50 -8.25
C LYS A 146 -1.53 13.25 -7.81
N ALA A 147 -2.14 13.25 -6.62
CA ALA A 147 -2.98 12.14 -6.16
C ALA A 147 -4.21 11.95 -7.06
N GLU A 148 -4.90 13.04 -7.41
CA GLU A 148 -6.03 13.04 -8.35
C GLU A 148 -5.60 12.56 -9.75
N SER A 149 -4.47 13.09 -10.27
CA SER A 149 -3.98 12.69 -11.59
C SER A 149 -3.55 11.21 -11.68
N ILE A 150 -3.13 10.60 -10.57
CA ILE A 150 -2.87 9.15 -10.51
C ILE A 150 -4.19 8.37 -10.65
N ALA A 151 -5.24 8.80 -9.97
CA ALA A 151 -6.56 8.16 -10.08
C ALA A 151 -7.11 8.27 -11.51
N ASP A 152 -6.99 9.46 -12.13
CA ASP A 152 -7.38 9.69 -13.52
C ASP A 152 -6.57 8.82 -14.49
N LEU A 153 -5.27 8.67 -14.25
CA LEU A 153 -4.40 7.85 -15.10
C LEU A 153 -4.77 6.36 -15.01
N ILE A 154 -5.12 5.86 -13.81
CA ILE A 154 -5.53 4.47 -13.60
C ILE A 154 -6.87 4.20 -14.28
N SER A 155 -7.79 5.17 -14.30
CA SER A 155 -9.12 5.05 -14.89
C SER A 155 -9.19 5.46 -16.36
N ALA A 156 -8.08 5.89 -16.97
CA ALA A 156 -8.05 6.35 -18.35
C ALA A 156 -8.32 5.21 -19.33
N GLU A 157 -9.37 5.34 -20.13
CA GLU A 157 -9.75 4.38 -21.18
C GLU A 157 -9.30 4.84 -22.58
N THR A 158 -8.94 6.12 -22.73
CA THR A 158 -8.53 6.70 -24.01
C THR A 158 -7.14 7.33 -23.92
N GLU A 159 -6.46 7.41 -25.07
CA GLU A 159 -5.14 8.06 -25.19
C GLU A 159 -5.19 9.52 -24.75
N ILE A 160 -6.28 10.23 -25.06
CA ILE A 160 -6.48 11.64 -24.67
C ILE A 160 -6.54 11.77 -23.14
N GLN A 161 -7.31 10.93 -22.47
CA GLN A 161 -7.40 10.89 -20.99
C GLN A 161 -6.04 10.60 -20.37
N ARG A 162 -5.32 9.59 -20.88
CA ARG A 162 -3.97 9.25 -20.42
C ARG A 162 -3.01 10.42 -20.53
N GLN A 163 -2.98 11.10 -21.69
CA GLN A 163 -2.11 12.26 -21.92
C GLN A 163 -2.47 13.43 -21.00
N GLN A 164 -3.75 13.67 -20.76
CA GLN A 164 -4.21 14.72 -19.87
C GLN A 164 -3.78 14.46 -18.42
N ALA A 165 -4.00 13.24 -17.91
CA ALA A 165 -3.58 12.86 -16.58
C ALA A 165 -2.05 13.02 -16.37
N ILE A 166 -1.24 12.61 -17.36
CA ILE A 166 0.21 12.78 -17.30
C ILE A 166 0.63 14.26 -17.34
N LYS A 167 -0.05 15.10 -18.12
CA LYS A 167 0.24 16.57 -18.14
C LYS A 167 0.01 17.19 -16.77
N ILE A 168 -1.08 16.81 -16.10
CA ILE A 168 -1.41 17.30 -14.75
C ILE A 168 -0.38 16.77 -13.75
N MET A 169 -0.07 15.48 -13.79
CA MET A 169 0.89 14.83 -12.90
C MET A 169 2.29 15.46 -12.97
N ASN A 170 2.72 15.92 -14.15
CA ASN A 170 4.02 16.57 -14.38
C ASN A 170 4.01 18.09 -14.10
N GLY A 171 2.95 18.64 -13.51
CA GLY A 171 2.90 20.03 -13.09
C GLY A 171 2.68 21.05 -14.21
N LYS A 172 2.52 20.65 -15.47
CA LYS A 172 2.32 21.57 -16.61
C LYS A 172 1.04 22.39 -16.54
N SER A 173 0.13 22.06 -15.62
CA SER A 173 -1.07 22.86 -15.34
C SER A 173 -0.83 23.94 -14.29
N ALA A 174 0.15 23.77 -13.40
CA ALA A 174 0.51 24.78 -12.39
C ALA A 174 1.20 26.00 -13.01
N ASP A 175 2.00 25.82 -14.07
CA ASP A 175 2.72 26.91 -14.74
C ASP A 175 1.77 27.90 -15.41
N LYS A 176 0.61 27.46 -15.88
CA LYS A 176 -0.42 28.33 -16.46
C LYS A 176 -1.18 29.18 -15.45
N PHE A 177 -1.34 28.66 -14.22
CA PHE A 177 -2.03 29.41 -13.14
C PHE A 177 -1.12 30.46 -12.49
N ASN A 178 0.20 30.23 -12.46
CA ASN A 178 1.17 31.18 -11.90
C ASN A 178 1.58 32.27 -12.90
N SER A 179 1.12 32.19 -14.14
CA SER A 179 1.39 33.19 -15.20
C SER A 179 0.19 34.13 -15.50
N LEU A 180 -0.88 34.06 -14.68
CA LEU A 180 -2.02 34.98 -14.66
C LEU A 180 -1.97 35.88 -13.42
#